data_f86413af1350db8c41de0c542ef639e9
#
_entry.id   f86413af1350db8c41de0c542ef639e9
#
_cell.length_a   1.000
_cell.length_b   1.000
_cell.length_c   1.000
_cell.angle_alpha   90.00
_cell.angle_beta   90.00
_cell.angle_gamma   90.00
#
_symmetry.space_group_name_H-M   'P 1'
#
loop_
_entity.id
_entity.type
_entity.pdbx_description
1 polymer ?
#
loop_
_entity_poly.entity_id
_entity_poly.type
_entity_poly.pdbx_seq_one_letter_code
_entity_poly.pdbx_strand_id
1 'polypeptide(L)'
;MLARAMSKFNLREWWGCSVLAVCLLTHVVMPQIAPRRPAQDPNLGQRYIGTVKSVDDKGFTLTSDLGQDTPVRVTEATHYLRIAPGEKDIKNATPAQQQDVQVGDRVLVRAQPSANTDSKLALSVLVMKQADIAAKKEKEKEDWRQRGVGGLVTATDPAGGAVTISLTSLSGSKSLVVKISKSTVLRRYAPNSVKFDDAKLAPLNQIKIGDQLRARGSKNAEGTELTADEIVSGTFRNLAGLITSVDLAAGTVTLKDTISKQAAVVKITPDSQLRKLPPEFAQRIAARLKGA
;
A
#
# COMPACT_ATOMS: atom_id res chain seq x y z
N MET A 1 0.67 -56.81 29.90
CA MET A 1 0.31 -56.99 31.32
C MET A 1 -0.45 -55.77 31.78
N LEU A 2 -1.73 -56.05 32.11
CA LEU A 2 -2.59 -55.43 33.13
C LEU A 2 -2.83 -53.92 33.01
N ALA A 3 -3.98 -53.48 32.55
CA ALA A 3 -5.39 -53.68 32.95
C ALA A 3 -5.91 -52.66 34.01
N ARG A 4 -6.97 -51.93 33.56
CA ARG A 4 -8.22 -51.59 34.28
C ARG A 4 -8.16 -50.65 35.51
N ALA A 5 -8.99 -49.60 35.49
CA ALA A 5 -10.30 -49.66 36.16
C ALA A 5 -11.20 -48.46 35.83
N MET A 6 -12.36 -48.76 35.39
CA MET A 6 -13.57 -47.90 35.33
C MET A 6 -14.14 -47.73 36.74
N SER A 7 -14.69 -46.57 37.08
CA SER A 7 -15.70 -46.50 38.13
C SER A 7 -16.82 -45.54 37.70
N LYS A 8 -17.98 -46.16 37.53
CA LYS A 8 -19.31 -45.55 37.40
C LYS A 8 -19.77 -45.09 38.80
N PHE A 9 -20.44 -43.96 38.94
CA PHE A 9 -21.41 -43.80 40.01
C PHE A 9 -22.64 -43.06 39.57
N ASN A 10 -23.77 -43.57 40.05
CA ASN A 10 -25.18 -43.48 39.64
C ASN A 10 -25.86 -42.17 40.02
N LEU A 11 -26.96 -41.94 39.27
CA LEU A 11 -28.14 -41.14 39.59
C LEU A 11 -28.75 -41.53 40.95
N ARG A 12 -29.24 -40.55 41.70
CA ARG A 12 -30.51 -40.68 42.42
C ARG A 12 -31.13 -39.31 42.70
N GLU A 13 -32.35 -39.25 42.37
CA GLU A 13 -33.39 -38.25 42.50
C GLU A 13 -33.49 -37.60 43.89
N TRP A 14 -33.88 -36.34 43.97
CA TRP A 14 -34.81 -35.87 45.00
C TRP A 14 -35.69 -34.74 44.46
N TRP A 15 -36.95 -34.99 44.67
CA TRP A 15 -38.07 -34.14 44.37
C TRP A 15 -38.19 -32.98 45.37
N GLY A 16 -38.70 -31.85 44.86
CA GLY A 16 -39.62 -31.02 45.62
C GLY A 16 -39.14 -29.62 46.00
N CYS A 17 -39.60 -28.62 45.32
CA CYS A 17 -40.42 -27.53 45.83
C CYS A 17 -40.45 -26.39 44.82
N SER A 18 -41.65 -26.17 44.33
CA SER A 18 -42.01 -24.98 43.53
C SER A 18 -41.88 -23.74 44.36
N VAL A 19 -41.07 -22.77 43.88
CA VAL A 19 -41.27 -21.35 44.19
C VAL A 19 -41.11 -20.59 42.87
N LEU A 20 -42.25 -20.12 42.37
CA LEU A 20 -42.35 -19.18 41.28
C LEU A 20 -41.75 -17.84 41.71
N ALA A 21 -40.50 -17.60 41.36
CA ALA A 21 -39.91 -16.27 41.41
C ALA A 21 -40.01 -15.65 39.99
N VAL A 22 -41.03 -14.81 39.82
CA VAL A 22 -41.20 -13.96 38.65
C VAL A 22 -40.12 -12.89 38.72
N CYS A 23 -38.94 -13.14 38.12
CA CYS A 23 -37.94 -12.11 37.89
C CYS A 23 -38.39 -11.22 36.72
N LEU A 24 -39.00 -10.09 37.03
CA LEU A 24 -39.16 -8.96 36.12
C LEU A 24 -37.75 -8.47 35.72
N LEU A 25 -37.26 -8.99 34.61
CA LEU A 25 -36.06 -8.43 33.94
C LEU A 25 -36.47 -7.09 33.31
N THR A 26 -36.27 -6.02 34.08
CA THR A 26 -36.26 -4.67 33.55
C THR A 26 -35.03 -4.53 32.65
N HIS A 27 -35.22 -4.62 31.34
CA HIS A 27 -34.22 -4.27 30.36
C HIS A 27 -33.97 -2.79 30.49
N VAL A 28 -32.88 -2.42 31.17
CA VAL A 28 -32.31 -1.07 31.11
C VAL A 28 -31.75 -0.93 29.69
N VAL A 29 -32.53 -0.32 28.79
CA VAL A 29 -32.05 0.14 27.50
C VAL A 29 -31.07 1.28 27.76
N MET A 30 -29.78 0.97 27.83
CA MET A 30 -28.73 2.00 27.77
C MET A 30 -28.79 2.64 26.37
N PRO A 31 -28.99 3.95 26.28
CA PRO A 31 -28.88 4.62 25.00
C PRO A 31 -27.43 4.44 24.51
N GLN A 32 -27.25 3.73 23.41
CA GLN A 32 -25.98 3.69 22.69
C GLN A 32 -25.70 5.10 22.19
N ILE A 33 -24.78 5.78 22.84
CA ILE A 33 -24.21 7.04 22.36
C ILE A 33 -23.40 6.67 21.11
N ALA A 34 -24.04 6.80 19.93
CA ALA A 34 -23.32 6.73 18.67
C ALA A 34 -22.14 7.73 18.72
N PRO A 35 -20.93 7.34 18.25
CA PRO A 35 -19.82 8.26 18.22
C PRO A 35 -20.24 9.50 17.41
N ARG A 36 -20.33 10.63 18.08
CA ARG A 36 -20.58 11.92 17.42
C ARG A 36 -19.43 12.10 16.42
N ARG A 37 -19.75 12.07 15.12
CA ARG A 37 -18.86 12.64 14.12
C ARG A 37 -18.50 14.04 14.59
N PRO A 38 -17.21 14.41 14.61
CA PRO A 38 -16.85 15.78 14.97
C PRO A 38 -17.68 16.70 14.07
N ALA A 39 -18.39 17.62 14.70
CA ALA A 39 -19.18 18.63 14.00
C ALA A 39 -18.21 19.34 13.04
N GLN A 40 -18.44 19.21 11.75
CA GLN A 40 -17.71 19.97 10.76
C GLN A 40 -18.08 21.41 11.02
N ASP A 41 -17.10 22.21 11.38
CA ASP A 41 -17.25 23.65 11.57
C ASP A 41 -17.82 24.21 10.25
N PRO A 42 -19.04 24.77 10.23
CA PRO A 42 -19.69 25.23 9.01
C PRO A 42 -18.88 26.30 8.26
N ASN A 43 -17.91 26.93 8.93
CA ASN A 43 -16.99 27.91 8.34
C ASN A 43 -15.76 27.28 7.64
N LEU A 44 -15.53 25.99 7.80
CA LEU A 44 -14.43 25.26 7.16
C LEU A 44 -14.80 24.73 5.78
N GLY A 45 -15.23 25.50 4.82
CA GLY A 45 -15.58 25.13 3.47
C GLY A 45 -15.35 23.66 3.05
N GLN A 46 -16.15 23.12 2.18
CA GLN A 46 -15.98 21.75 1.69
C GLN A 46 -14.64 21.59 0.96
N ARG A 47 -13.98 20.44 1.14
CA ARG A 47 -12.68 20.13 0.51
C ARG A 47 -12.87 19.17 -0.64
N TYR A 48 -12.30 19.51 -1.78
CA TYR A 48 -12.27 18.66 -2.98
C TYR A 48 -10.83 18.44 -3.38
N ILE A 49 -10.46 17.19 -3.59
CA ILE A 49 -9.11 16.79 -4.01
C ILE A 49 -9.23 16.06 -5.33
N GLY A 50 -8.40 16.41 -6.29
CA GLY A 50 -8.41 15.74 -7.58
C GLY A 50 -7.32 16.28 -8.51
N THR A 51 -7.37 15.80 -9.74
CA THR A 51 -6.50 16.26 -10.83
C THR A 51 -7.28 17.16 -11.75
N VAL A 52 -6.68 18.26 -12.18
CA VAL A 52 -7.29 19.21 -13.12
C VAL A 52 -7.46 18.51 -14.47
N LYS A 53 -8.72 18.40 -14.93
CA LYS A 53 -9.10 17.79 -16.21
C LYS A 53 -9.15 18.83 -17.34
N SER A 54 -9.70 20.00 -17.05
CA SER A 54 -9.80 21.12 -17.99
C SER A 54 -9.75 22.43 -17.24
N VAL A 55 -9.29 23.48 -17.91
CA VAL A 55 -9.24 24.87 -17.41
C VAL A 55 -9.98 25.75 -18.39
N ASP A 56 -10.76 26.67 -17.89
CA ASP A 56 -11.46 27.72 -18.65
C ASP A 56 -11.31 29.08 -17.97
N ASP A 57 -11.86 30.15 -18.58
CA ASP A 57 -11.75 31.53 -18.07
C ASP A 57 -12.48 31.73 -16.73
N LYS A 58 -13.43 30.85 -16.38
CA LYS A 58 -14.27 30.96 -15.18
C LYS A 58 -13.86 29.99 -14.08
N GLY A 59 -12.87 29.12 -14.37
CA GLY A 59 -12.38 28.14 -13.42
C GLY A 59 -11.76 26.90 -14.05
N PHE A 60 -12.04 25.73 -13.47
CA PHE A 60 -11.53 24.46 -13.95
C PHE A 60 -12.41 23.31 -13.50
N THR A 61 -12.32 22.18 -14.19
CA THR A 61 -12.92 20.93 -13.75
C THR A 61 -11.85 20.04 -13.14
N LEU A 62 -12.08 19.53 -11.94
CA LEU A 62 -11.22 18.53 -11.32
C LEU A 62 -11.88 17.15 -11.37
N THR A 63 -11.08 16.11 -11.60
CA THR A 63 -11.49 14.70 -11.47
C THR A 63 -10.94 14.16 -10.15
N SER A 64 -11.84 13.70 -9.28
CA SER A 64 -11.46 13.07 -8.00
C SER A 64 -10.78 11.72 -8.22
N ASP A 65 -10.13 11.16 -7.17
CA ASP A 65 -9.52 9.83 -7.22
C ASP A 65 -10.54 8.69 -7.45
N LEU A 66 -11.84 8.98 -7.25
CA LEU A 66 -12.95 8.08 -7.55
C LEU A 66 -13.51 8.25 -8.97
N GLY A 67 -12.88 9.09 -9.80
CA GLY A 67 -13.29 9.33 -11.18
C GLY A 67 -14.48 10.30 -11.32
N GLN A 68 -14.88 11.00 -10.26
CA GLN A 68 -15.97 11.97 -10.32
C GLN A 68 -15.45 13.33 -10.75
N ASP A 69 -16.09 13.91 -11.76
CA ASP A 69 -15.79 15.26 -12.22
C ASP A 69 -16.55 16.29 -11.38
N THR A 70 -15.84 17.33 -10.96
CA THR A 70 -16.37 18.43 -10.15
C THR A 70 -15.98 19.75 -10.80
N PRO A 71 -16.94 20.51 -11.38
CA PRO A 71 -16.68 21.85 -11.87
C PRO A 71 -16.42 22.81 -10.69
N VAL A 72 -15.36 23.58 -10.81
CA VAL A 72 -14.92 24.57 -9.82
C VAL A 72 -14.92 25.94 -10.47
N ARG A 73 -15.68 26.87 -9.92
CA ARG A 73 -15.65 28.28 -10.29
C ARG A 73 -14.69 29.05 -9.40
N VAL A 74 -14.00 29.99 -9.99
CA VAL A 74 -13.07 30.88 -9.30
C VAL A 74 -13.50 32.33 -9.47
N THR A 75 -13.07 33.19 -8.57
CA THR A 75 -13.27 34.65 -8.60
C THR A 75 -11.96 35.34 -8.26
N GLU A 76 -11.92 36.65 -8.38
CA GLU A 76 -10.77 37.47 -7.97
C GLU A 76 -10.41 37.29 -6.47
N ALA A 77 -11.40 36.91 -5.65
CA ALA A 77 -11.21 36.65 -4.23
C ALA A 77 -10.63 35.23 -3.93
N THR A 78 -10.46 34.38 -4.95
CA THR A 78 -9.93 33.04 -4.78
C THR A 78 -8.41 33.10 -4.51
N HIS A 79 -7.97 32.53 -3.39
CA HIS A 79 -6.55 32.48 -3.04
C HIS A 79 -5.88 31.24 -3.62
N TYR A 80 -4.76 31.45 -4.31
CA TYR A 80 -3.97 30.37 -4.89
C TYR A 80 -2.66 30.21 -4.17
N LEU A 81 -2.31 28.97 -3.85
CA LEU A 81 -1.04 28.59 -3.24
C LEU A 81 -0.45 27.39 -4.00
N ARG A 82 0.87 27.38 -4.17
CA ARG A 82 1.62 26.24 -4.71
C ARG A 82 2.37 25.54 -3.59
N ILE A 83 2.28 24.22 -3.56
CA ILE A 83 2.98 23.40 -2.58
C ILE A 83 3.81 22.32 -3.28
N ALA A 84 5.01 22.06 -2.76
CA ALA A 84 5.87 21.00 -3.28
C ALA A 84 5.31 19.61 -2.92
N PRO A 85 5.48 18.58 -3.78
CA PRO A 85 5.04 17.23 -3.50
C PRO A 85 5.70 16.67 -2.24
N GLY A 86 4.87 16.19 -1.28
CA GLY A 86 5.32 15.61 -0.01
C GLY A 86 5.49 16.61 1.12
N GLU A 87 5.39 17.92 0.84
CA GLU A 87 5.31 18.95 1.89
C GLU A 87 3.97 18.80 2.64
N LYS A 88 4.03 18.86 3.96
CA LYS A 88 2.87 18.70 4.84
C LYS A 88 2.42 20.01 5.48
N ASP A 89 3.34 20.96 5.59
CA ASP A 89 3.04 22.25 6.21
C ASP A 89 2.65 23.27 5.12
N ILE A 90 1.40 23.72 5.19
CA ILE A 90 0.89 24.73 4.26
C ILE A 90 1.62 26.08 4.40
N LYS A 91 2.32 26.33 5.49
CA LYS A 91 3.14 27.53 5.66
C LYS A 91 4.31 27.60 4.69
N ASN A 92 4.74 26.49 4.17
CA ASN A 92 5.79 26.38 3.16
C ASN A 92 5.26 26.52 1.74
N ALA A 93 3.93 26.72 1.57
CA ALA A 93 3.34 27.00 0.28
C ALA A 93 3.68 28.42 -0.19
N THR A 94 3.95 28.55 -1.48
CA THR A 94 4.21 29.84 -2.12
C THR A 94 2.96 30.40 -2.79
N PRO A 95 2.78 31.72 -2.86
CA PRO A 95 1.70 32.33 -3.63
C PRO A 95 1.72 31.86 -5.09
N ALA A 96 0.53 31.65 -5.65
CA ALA A 96 0.31 31.30 -7.04
C ALA A 96 -0.86 32.12 -7.62
N GLN A 97 -1.11 31.96 -8.90
CA GLN A 97 -2.18 32.67 -9.62
C GLN A 97 -3.06 31.65 -10.38
N GLN A 98 -4.24 32.09 -10.85
CA GLN A 98 -5.13 31.23 -11.63
C GLN A 98 -4.44 30.66 -12.88
N GLN A 99 -3.64 31.45 -13.57
CA GLN A 99 -2.92 31.09 -14.78
C GLN A 99 -1.82 30.02 -14.54
N ASP A 100 -1.42 29.81 -13.28
CA ASP A 100 -0.50 28.76 -12.92
C ASP A 100 -1.16 27.39 -12.86
N VAL A 101 -2.51 27.32 -12.82
CA VAL A 101 -3.25 26.05 -12.80
C VAL A 101 -3.31 25.49 -14.21
N GLN A 102 -2.80 24.27 -14.38
CA GLN A 102 -2.74 23.60 -15.67
C GLN A 102 -3.40 22.22 -15.60
N VAL A 103 -3.82 21.73 -16.77
CA VAL A 103 -4.33 20.35 -16.90
C VAL A 103 -3.27 19.37 -16.43
N GLY A 104 -3.70 18.40 -15.61
CA GLY A 104 -2.81 17.42 -14.99
C GLY A 104 -2.27 17.81 -13.62
N ASP A 105 -2.38 19.07 -13.21
CA ASP A 105 -1.98 19.48 -11.86
C ASP A 105 -2.90 18.85 -10.81
N ARG A 106 -2.32 18.47 -9.67
CA ARG A 106 -3.11 18.00 -8.54
C ARG A 106 -3.49 19.17 -7.65
N VAL A 107 -4.78 19.28 -7.34
CA VAL A 107 -5.30 20.40 -6.57
C VAL A 107 -6.12 19.96 -5.37
N LEU A 108 -6.02 20.76 -4.30
CA LEU A 108 -6.95 20.72 -3.18
C LEU A 108 -7.71 22.05 -3.18
N VAL A 109 -9.01 21.96 -3.39
CA VAL A 109 -9.91 23.11 -3.42
C VAL A 109 -10.68 23.17 -2.11
N ARG A 110 -10.68 24.33 -1.46
CA ARG A 110 -11.65 24.66 -0.42
C ARG A 110 -12.74 25.50 -1.05
N ALA A 111 -13.94 24.96 -1.09
CA ALA A 111 -15.08 25.63 -1.69
C ALA A 111 -16.07 26.11 -0.63
N GLN A 112 -16.76 27.19 -0.95
CA GLN A 112 -17.86 27.68 -0.13
C GLN A 112 -18.97 26.62 -0.08
N PRO A 113 -19.62 26.40 1.09
CA PRO A 113 -20.81 25.59 1.17
C PRO A 113 -21.87 26.18 0.23
N SER A 114 -22.26 25.45 -0.79
CA SER A 114 -23.27 25.91 -1.76
C SER A 114 -24.39 24.89 -1.81
N ALA A 115 -25.63 25.37 -1.76
CA ALA A 115 -26.80 24.56 -2.03
C ALA A 115 -26.92 24.20 -3.53
N ASN A 116 -26.19 24.89 -4.39
CA ASN A 116 -26.18 24.64 -5.82
C ASN A 116 -25.17 23.53 -6.17
N THR A 117 -25.66 22.48 -6.82
CA THR A 117 -24.90 21.24 -7.04
C THR A 117 -23.98 21.29 -8.26
N ASP A 118 -24.23 22.18 -9.20
CA ASP A 118 -23.61 22.13 -10.53
C ASP A 118 -22.16 22.65 -10.57
N SER A 119 -21.79 23.58 -9.70
CA SER A 119 -20.41 24.05 -9.60
C SER A 119 -20.05 24.49 -8.19
N LYS A 120 -18.78 24.33 -7.80
CA LYS A 120 -18.27 24.71 -6.48
C LYS A 120 -17.49 26.01 -6.57
N LEU A 121 -17.86 27.02 -5.76
CA LEU A 121 -17.14 28.28 -5.69
C LEU A 121 -15.90 28.14 -4.81
N ALA A 122 -14.72 28.28 -5.40
CA ALA A 122 -13.45 28.13 -4.69
C ALA A 122 -13.14 29.35 -3.82
N LEU A 123 -12.86 29.11 -2.54
CA LEU A 123 -12.27 30.08 -1.61
C LEU A 123 -10.74 30.05 -1.72
N SER A 124 -10.17 28.87 -1.80
CA SER A 124 -8.74 28.70 -1.99
C SER A 124 -8.41 27.43 -2.77
N VAL A 125 -7.36 27.49 -3.56
CA VAL A 125 -6.84 26.42 -4.40
C VAL A 125 -5.37 26.20 -4.03
N LEU A 126 -5.05 25.02 -3.51
CA LEU A 126 -3.69 24.60 -3.29
C LEU A 126 -3.25 23.72 -4.44
N VAL A 127 -2.25 24.15 -5.19
CA VAL A 127 -1.81 23.53 -6.43
C VAL A 127 -0.51 22.78 -6.19
N MET A 128 -0.46 21.54 -6.63
CA MET A 128 0.75 20.73 -6.73
C MET A 128 0.99 20.43 -8.20
N LYS A 129 2.05 21.00 -8.76
CA LYS A 129 2.32 20.92 -10.20
C LYS A 129 2.62 19.47 -10.62
N GLN A 130 2.03 19.07 -11.76
CA GLN A 130 2.31 17.76 -12.35
C GLN A 130 3.82 17.57 -12.61
N ALA A 131 4.50 18.61 -13.07
CA ALA A 131 5.93 18.57 -13.31
C ALA A 131 6.74 18.30 -12.02
N ASP A 132 6.37 18.93 -10.90
CA ASP A 132 7.02 18.70 -9.61
C ASP A 132 6.79 17.27 -9.11
N ILE A 133 5.58 16.73 -9.31
CA ILE A 133 5.25 15.34 -8.96
C ILE A 133 6.10 14.37 -9.80
N ALA A 134 6.20 14.62 -11.10
CA ALA A 134 7.01 13.80 -12.01
C ALA A 134 8.48 13.85 -11.64
N ALA A 135 9.04 15.06 -11.40
CA ALA A 135 10.42 15.23 -10.98
C ALA A 135 10.73 14.50 -9.65
N LYS A 136 9.84 14.60 -8.68
CA LYS A 136 9.97 13.87 -7.42
C LYS A 136 9.97 12.35 -7.63
N LYS A 137 9.05 11.82 -8.44
CA LYS A 137 8.98 10.38 -8.76
C LYS A 137 10.26 9.89 -9.45
N GLU A 138 10.80 10.64 -10.39
CA GLU A 138 12.06 10.28 -11.05
C GLU A 138 13.24 10.32 -10.08
N LYS A 139 13.31 11.32 -9.20
CA LYS A 139 14.33 11.39 -8.15
C LYS A 139 14.23 10.21 -7.18
N GLU A 140 13.06 9.86 -6.74
CA GLU A 140 12.82 8.70 -5.86
C GLU A 140 13.20 7.39 -6.56
N LYS A 141 12.85 7.23 -7.83
CA LYS A 141 13.20 6.06 -8.64
C LYS A 141 14.73 5.93 -8.81
N GLU A 142 15.41 7.03 -9.06
CA GLU A 142 16.88 7.06 -9.17
C GLU A 142 17.53 6.73 -7.81
N ASP A 143 17.02 7.27 -6.70
CA ASP A 143 17.49 6.95 -5.36
C ASP A 143 17.32 5.47 -5.03
N TRP A 144 16.17 4.87 -5.39
CA TRP A 144 15.95 3.43 -5.29
C TRP A 144 16.89 2.61 -6.19
N ARG A 145 17.26 3.13 -7.35
CA ARG A 145 18.20 2.47 -8.26
C ARG A 145 19.62 2.45 -7.72
N GLN A 146 20.05 3.56 -7.13
CA GLN A 146 21.42 3.72 -6.63
C GLN A 146 21.62 3.09 -5.24
N ARG A 147 20.71 3.33 -4.30
CA ARG A 147 20.84 2.95 -2.90
C ARG A 147 19.99 1.76 -2.50
N GLY A 148 19.15 1.28 -3.43
CA GLY A 148 18.24 0.17 -3.19
C GLY A 148 18.92 -1.19 -3.23
N VAL A 149 18.49 -2.08 -2.36
CA VAL A 149 18.80 -3.51 -2.38
C VAL A 149 17.51 -4.31 -2.35
N GLY A 150 17.54 -5.53 -2.87
CA GLY A 150 16.38 -6.43 -2.80
C GLY A 150 16.83 -7.86 -2.58
N GLY A 151 16.13 -8.57 -1.70
CA GLY A 151 16.46 -9.95 -1.38
C GLY A 151 15.33 -10.69 -0.69
N LEU A 152 15.57 -11.96 -0.43
CA LEU A 152 14.67 -12.82 0.30
C LEU A 152 14.99 -12.74 1.80
N VAL A 153 13.98 -12.55 2.64
CA VAL A 153 14.14 -12.52 4.10
C VAL A 153 14.51 -13.92 4.61
N THR A 154 15.65 -14.02 5.26
CA THR A 154 16.16 -15.28 5.84
C THR A 154 16.08 -15.29 7.35
N ALA A 155 16.13 -14.12 8.00
CA ALA A 155 15.96 -13.99 9.44
C ALA A 155 15.36 -12.63 9.80
N THR A 156 14.66 -12.57 10.94
CA THR A 156 14.10 -11.33 11.49
C THR A 156 14.49 -11.24 12.96
N ASP A 157 14.92 -10.06 13.38
CA ASP A 157 15.19 -9.73 14.78
C ASP A 157 14.39 -8.46 15.15
N PRO A 158 13.13 -8.61 15.58
CA PRO A 158 12.31 -7.48 15.97
C PRO A 158 12.82 -6.72 17.19
N ALA A 159 13.50 -7.42 18.12
CA ALA A 159 14.04 -6.82 19.34
C ALA A 159 15.28 -5.98 19.04
N GLY A 160 16.18 -6.48 18.19
CA GLY A 160 17.36 -5.76 17.71
C GLY A 160 17.09 -4.78 16.57
N GLY A 161 15.85 -4.72 16.06
CA GLY A 161 15.50 -3.83 14.94
C GLY A 161 16.24 -4.18 13.65
N ALA A 162 16.33 -5.47 13.30
CA ALA A 162 17.07 -5.93 12.14
C ALA A 162 16.33 -7.01 11.34
N VAL A 163 16.61 -7.04 10.03
CA VAL A 163 16.16 -8.11 9.13
C VAL A 163 17.33 -8.54 8.27
N THR A 164 17.58 -9.85 8.20
CA THR A 164 18.61 -10.41 7.31
C THR A 164 17.98 -10.84 6.00
N ILE A 165 18.56 -10.40 4.89
CA ILE A 165 18.15 -10.79 3.55
C ILE A 165 19.25 -11.51 2.80
N SER A 166 18.88 -12.46 1.96
CA SER A 166 19.77 -13.10 1.00
C SER A 166 19.70 -12.40 -0.34
N LEU A 167 20.84 -11.86 -0.78
CA LEU A 167 21.03 -11.24 -2.08
C LEU A 167 21.55 -12.31 -3.05
N THR A 168 20.71 -12.73 -3.98
CA THR A 168 21.13 -13.74 -5.00
C THR A 168 21.70 -13.04 -6.21
N SER A 169 22.92 -13.42 -6.60
CA SER A 169 23.59 -12.95 -7.81
C SER A 169 24.09 -14.12 -8.67
N LEU A 170 24.63 -13.86 -9.84
CA LEU A 170 25.25 -14.88 -10.70
C LEU A 170 26.47 -15.53 -10.02
N SER A 171 27.13 -14.82 -9.12
CA SER A 171 28.32 -15.29 -8.37
C SER A 171 27.96 -16.00 -7.06
N GLY A 172 26.69 -16.16 -6.73
CA GLY A 172 26.22 -16.81 -5.49
C GLY A 172 25.28 -15.94 -4.66
N SER A 173 24.99 -16.39 -3.47
CA SER A 173 24.15 -15.68 -2.49
C SER A 173 25.03 -15.02 -1.43
N LYS A 174 24.74 -13.76 -1.12
CA LYS A 174 25.36 -13.00 -0.03
C LYS A 174 24.28 -12.60 0.98
N SER A 175 24.64 -12.65 2.26
CA SER A 175 23.78 -12.18 3.33
C SER A 175 24.00 -10.68 3.57
N LEU A 176 22.92 -9.94 3.79
CA LEU A 176 22.93 -8.53 4.15
C LEU A 176 22.01 -8.30 5.34
N VAL A 177 22.51 -7.63 6.36
CA VAL A 177 21.72 -7.21 7.51
C VAL A 177 21.14 -5.83 7.25
N VAL A 178 19.82 -5.70 7.28
CA VAL A 178 19.09 -4.44 7.13
C VAL A 178 18.73 -3.95 8.52
N LYS A 179 19.37 -2.87 8.96
CA LYS A 179 19.12 -2.21 10.25
C LYS A 179 17.98 -1.20 10.13
N ILE A 180 17.11 -1.21 11.10
CA ILE A 180 15.88 -0.43 11.18
C ILE A 180 16.00 0.54 12.34
N SER A 181 15.81 1.81 12.09
CA SER A 181 15.78 2.87 13.09
C SER A 181 14.35 3.38 13.32
N LYS A 182 14.18 4.27 14.29
CA LYS A 182 12.88 4.93 14.55
C LYS A 182 12.40 5.79 13.37
N SER A 183 13.31 6.25 12.52
CA SER A 183 13.00 7.05 11.33
C SER A 183 12.74 6.21 10.09
N THR A 184 13.02 4.90 10.12
CA THR A 184 12.81 4.01 8.97
C THR A 184 11.32 3.86 8.65
N VAL A 185 10.96 4.13 7.40
CA VAL A 185 9.60 3.92 6.91
C VAL A 185 9.43 2.46 6.51
N LEU A 186 8.54 1.76 7.20
CA LEU A 186 8.22 0.36 6.92
C LEU A 186 6.90 0.26 6.18
N ARG A 187 6.89 -0.42 5.02
CA ARG A 187 5.71 -0.67 4.22
C ARG A 187 5.58 -2.15 3.88
N ARG A 188 4.35 -2.55 3.63
CA ARG A 188 4.02 -3.87 3.10
C ARG A 188 3.09 -3.75 1.92
N TYR A 189 3.38 -4.49 0.85
CA TYR A 189 2.48 -4.58 -0.29
C TYR A 189 1.12 -5.14 0.13
N ALA A 190 0.06 -4.62 -0.48
CA ALA A 190 -1.26 -5.20 -0.35
C ALA A 190 -1.26 -6.65 -0.91
N PRO A 191 -2.07 -7.57 -0.37
CA PRO A 191 -2.01 -9.00 -0.71
C PRO A 191 -2.12 -9.31 -2.21
N ASN A 192 -2.80 -8.47 -2.96
CA ASN A 192 -3.07 -8.68 -4.39
C ASN A 192 -2.47 -7.57 -5.27
N SER A 193 -1.49 -6.84 -4.79
CA SER A 193 -0.86 -5.76 -5.53
C SER A 193 0.65 -5.89 -5.55
N VAL A 194 1.24 -5.53 -6.67
CA VAL A 194 2.69 -5.37 -6.87
C VAL A 194 3.08 -3.90 -7.03
N LYS A 195 2.10 -2.99 -6.92
CA LYS A 195 2.32 -1.55 -7.01
C LYS A 195 2.86 -1.02 -5.69
N PHE A 196 3.95 -0.25 -5.78
CA PHE A 196 4.51 0.43 -4.61
C PHE A 196 3.53 1.43 -3.98
N ASP A 197 2.73 2.11 -4.81
CA ASP A 197 1.75 3.10 -4.37
C ASP A 197 0.64 2.48 -3.49
N ASP A 198 0.36 1.19 -3.65
CA ASP A 198 -0.61 0.45 -2.83
C ASP A 198 0.00 -0.07 -1.51
N ALA A 199 1.33 0.05 -1.33
CA ALA A 199 2.00 -0.42 -0.13
C ALA A 199 1.65 0.47 1.07
N LYS A 200 1.14 -0.16 2.13
CA LYS A 200 0.70 0.52 3.36
C LYS A 200 1.77 0.45 4.43
N LEU A 201 1.77 1.42 5.34
CA LEU A 201 2.60 1.37 6.53
C LEU A 201 2.32 0.09 7.31
N ALA A 202 3.36 -0.60 7.71
CA ALA A 202 3.27 -1.87 8.43
C ALA A 202 4.39 -1.98 9.47
N PRO A 203 4.12 -2.54 10.66
CA PRO A 203 5.15 -2.73 11.68
C PRO A 203 6.13 -3.86 11.30
N LEU A 204 7.31 -3.85 11.90
CA LEU A 204 8.39 -4.80 11.64
C LEU A 204 7.98 -6.27 11.82
N ASN A 205 7.12 -6.57 12.80
CA ASN A 205 6.65 -7.92 13.07
C ASN A 205 5.79 -8.54 11.96
N GLN A 206 5.39 -7.76 10.97
CA GLN A 206 4.71 -8.27 9.77
C GLN A 206 5.67 -8.78 8.70
N ILE A 207 6.97 -8.47 8.79
CA ILE A 207 7.98 -9.03 7.91
C ILE A 207 8.25 -10.47 8.35
N LYS A 208 8.13 -11.43 7.43
CA LYS A 208 8.29 -12.86 7.70
C LYS A 208 9.44 -13.44 6.91
N ILE A 209 10.03 -14.50 7.44
CA ILE A 209 10.99 -15.32 6.69
C ILE A 209 10.31 -15.82 5.42
N GLY A 210 11.01 -15.72 4.28
CA GLY A 210 10.48 -16.04 2.96
C GLY A 210 9.79 -14.86 2.23
N ASP A 211 9.59 -13.73 2.90
CA ASP A 211 9.13 -12.51 2.21
C ASP A 211 10.22 -11.98 1.27
N GLN A 212 9.81 -11.39 0.17
CA GLN A 212 10.69 -10.51 -0.60
C GLN A 212 10.72 -9.14 0.06
N LEU A 213 11.91 -8.60 0.22
CA LEU A 213 12.14 -7.32 0.83
C LEU A 213 13.00 -6.47 -0.09
N ARG A 214 12.60 -5.22 -0.25
CA ARG A 214 13.43 -4.17 -0.83
C ARG A 214 13.67 -3.10 0.22
N ALA A 215 14.91 -2.67 0.35
CA ALA A 215 15.30 -1.60 1.25
C ALA A 215 16.17 -0.59 0.52
N ARG A 216 16.03 0.68 0.85
CA ARG A 216 16.98 1.74 0.46
C ARG A 216 17.55 2.38 1.70
N GLY A 217 18.81 2.75 1.62
CA GLY A 217 19.52 3.30 2.76
C GLY A 217 21.02 3.42 2.50
N SER A 218 21.78 3.54 3.57
CA SER A 218 23.23 3.65 3.51
C SER A 218 23.89 2.34 3.92
N LYS A 219 24.78 1.82 3.08
CA LYS A 219 25.59 0.63 3.39
C LYS A 219 26.81 1.01 4.22
N ASN A 220 27.25 0.07 5.07
CA ASN A 220 28.55 0.15 5.70
C ASN A 220 29.68 -0.05 4.66
N ALA A 221 30.92 0.22 5.06
CA ALA A 221 32.09 0.14 4.16
C ALA A 221 32.29 -1.29 3.60
N GLU A 222 32.00 -2.30 4.40
CA GLU A 222 32.15 -3.73 4.06
C GLU A 222 31.00 -4.26 3.18
N GLY A 223 29.89 -3.49 3.04
CA GLY A 223 28.71 -3.88 2.27
C GLY A 223 27.93 -5.05 2.88
N THR A 224 28.11 -5.32 4.19
CA THR A 224 27.44 -6.39 4.95
C THR A 224 26.20 -5.92 5.70
N GLU A 225 26.09 -4.61 5.92
CA GLU A 225 24.97 -3.96 6.61
C GLU A 225 24.40 -2.80 5.80
N LEU A 226 23.12 -2.57 5.94
CA LEU A 226 22.41 -1.42 5.39
C LEU A 226 21.55 -0.80 6.47
N THR A 227 21.80 0.48 6.79
CA THR A 227 20.89 1.28 7.62
C THR A 227 19.79 1.81 6.73
N ALA A 228 18.57 1.32 6.93
CA ALA A 228 17.46 1.59 6.03
C ALA A 228 16.75 2.92 6.33
N ASP A 229 16.51 3.70 5.27
CA ASP A 229 15.59 4.83 5.29
C ASP A 229 14.15 4.36 5.05
N GLU A 230 13.99 3.42 4.11
CA GLU A 230 12.69 2.85 3.76
C GLU A 230 12.81 1.37 3.40
N ILE A 231 11.83 0.60 3.84
CA ILE A 231 11.69 -0.82 3.55
C ILE A 231 10.28 -1.08 3.01
N VAL A 232 10.20 -1.88 1.94
CA VAL A 232 8.95 -2.47 1.48
C VAL A 232 9.08 -3.97 1.41
N SER A 233 8.14 -4.68 2.01
CA SER A 233 8.11 -6.15 2.05
C SER A 233 6.82 -6.71 1.48
N GLY A 234 6.86 -7.97 1.06
CA GLY A 234 5.67 -8.67 0.61
C GLY A 234 5.92 -10.15 0.43
N THR A 235 4.87 -10.94 0.62
CA THR A 235 4.92 -12.38 0.35
C THR A 235 4.62 -12.60 -1.14
N PHE A 236 5.63 -12.91 -1.93
CA PHE A 236 5.51 -13.18 -3.35
C PHE A 236 5.96 -14.61 -3.64
N ARG A 237 5.21 -15.28 -4.50
CA ARG A 237 5.56 -16.61 -4.96
C ARG A 237 6.39 -16.50 -6.25
N ASN A 238 7.62 -16.97 -6.21
CA ASN A 238 8.43 -17.14 -7.41
C ASN A 238 8.05 -18.46 -8.09
N LEU A 239 7.70 -18.39 -9.34
CA LEU A 239 7.40 -19.55 -10.18
C LEU A 239 8.37 -19.58 -11.35
N ALA A 240 8.95 -20.74 -11.59
CA ALA A 240 9.77 -20.98 -12.77
C ALA A 240 9.23 -22.22 -13.50
N GLY A 241 8.94 -22.12 -14.78
CA GLY A 241 8.34 -23.24 -15.49
C GLY A 241 8.23 -23.04 -16.99
N LEU A 242 7.69 -24.06 -17.65
CA LEU A 242 7.36 -24.02 -19.06
C LEU A 242 5.91 -23.54 -19.23
N ILE A 243 5.68 -22.59 -20.12
CA ILE A 243 4.34 -22.14 -20.50
C ILE A 243 3.64 -23.28 -21.22
N THR A 244 2.48 -23.69 -20.74
CA THR A 244 1.66 -24.75 -21.34
C THR A 244 0.46 -24.19 -22.10
N SER A 245 -0.07 -23.03 -21.68
CA SER A 245 -1.13 -22.33 -22.40
C SER A 245 -1.13 -20.84 -22.12
N VAL A 246 -1.68 -20.07 -23.06
CA VAL A 246 -1.92 -18.63 -22.92
C VAL A 246 -3.36 -18.38 -23.34
N ASP A 247 -4.14 -17.77 -22.43
CA ASP A 247 -5.50 -17.32 -22.70
C ASP A 247 -5.50 -15.78 -22.73
N LEU A 248 -5.59 -15.24 -23.94
CA LEU A 248 -5.60 -13.79 -24.15
C LEU A 248 -6.91 -13.16 -23.70
N ALA A 249 -8.04 -13.88 -23.78
CA ALA A 249 -9.34 -13.35 -23.40
C ALA A 249 -9.46 -13.25 -21.87
N ALA A 250 -8.98 -14.26 -21.14
CA ALA A 250 -8.93 -14.25 -19.68
C ALA A 250 -7.72 -13.48 -19.12
N GLY A 251 -6.75 -13.12 -19.97
CA GLY A 251 -5.49 -12.51 -19.54
C GLY A 251 -4.67 -13.42 -18.63
N THR A 252 -4.63 -14.73 -18.91
CA THR A 252 -3.93 -15.70 -18.07
C THR A 252 -2.87 -16.50 -18.85
N VAL A 253 -1.81 -16.86 -18.12
CA VAL A 253 -0.76 -17.75 -18.59
C VAL A 253 -0.69 -18.94 -17.64
N THR A 254 -0.84 -20.15 -18.15
CA THR A 254 -0.63 -21.38 -17.40
C THR A 254 0.79 -21.87 -17.63
N LEU A 255 1.49 -22.17 -16.55
CA LEU A 255 2.82 -22.75 -16.60
C LEU A 255 2.90 -24.02 -15.76
N LYS A 256 3.75 -24.96 -16.18
CA LYS A 256 4.13 -26.12 -15.38
C LYS A 256 5.36 -25.74 -14.56
N ASP A 257 5.19 -25.60 -13.24
CA ASP A 257 6.27 -25.23 -12.34
C ASP A 257 7.35 -26.33 -12.32
N THR A 258 8.61 -25.94 -12.51
CA THR A 258 9.76 -26.87 -12.54
C THR A 258 10.05 -27.50 -11.19
N ILE A 259 9.68 -26.84 -10.09
CA ILE A 259 9.94 -27.33 -8.74
C ILE A 259 8.81 -28.26 -8.28
N SER A 260 7.58 -27.75 -8.24
CA SER A 260 6.42 -28.52 -7.75
C SER A 260 5.86 -29.49 -8.79
N LYS A 261 6.27 -29.40 -10.07
CA LYS A 261 5.74 -30.15 -11.22
C LYS A 261 4.24 -29.93 -11.48
N GLN A 262 3.60 -29.05 -10.76
CA GLN A 262 2.17 -28.74 -10.86
C GLN A 262 1.91 -27.57 -11.83
N ALA A 263 0.69 -27.52 -12.35
CA ALA A 263 0.25 -26.39 -13.14
C ALA A 263 -0.02 -25.19 -12.23
N ALA A 264 0.45 -24.02 -12.64
CA ALA A 264 0.18 -22.75 -11.97
C ALA A 264 -0.37 -21.76 -12.99
N VAL A 265 -1.48 -21.10 -12.63
CA VAL A 265 -2.10 -20.07 -13.47
C VAL A 265 -1.65 -18.71 -12.98
N VAL A 266 -1.09 -17.91 -13.85
CA VAL A 266 -0.65 -16.53 -13.60
C VAL A 266 -1.58 -15.59 -14.34
N LYS A 267 -2.22 -14.68 -13.60
CA LYS A 267 -3.07 -13.63 -14.16
C LYS A 267 -2.20 -12.44 -14.57
N ILE A 268 -2.33 -12.02 -15.81
CA ILE A 268 -1.68 -10.83 -16.35
C ILE A 268 -2.66 -9.65 -16.16
N THR A 269 -2.19 -8.58 -15.59
CA THR A 269 -2.97 -7.35 -15.37
C THR A 269 -2.27 -6.18 -16.08
N PRO A 270 -2.92 -5.02 -16.26
CA PRO A 270 -2.26 -3.83 -16.81
C PRO A 270 -1.00 -3.41 -16.05
N ASP A 271 -0.89 -3.79 -14.77
CA ASP A 271 0.27 -3.51 -13.93
C ASP A 271 1.37 -4.56 -14.02
N SER A 272 1.13 -5.66 -14.71
CA SER A 272 2.11 -6.73 -14.89
C SER A 272 3.26 -6.26 -15.80
N GLN A 273 4.49 -6.44 -15.35
CA GLN A 273 5.67 -6.18 -16.17
C GLN A 273 6.05 -7.45 -16.92
N LEU A 274 5.89 -7.43 -18.23
CA LEU A 274 6.32 -8.50 -19.10
C LEU A 274 7.67 -8.14 -19.74
N ARG A 275 8.64 -9.04 -19.64
CA ARG A 275 9.97 -8.86 -20.25
C ARG A 275 10.38 -10.12 -20.98
N LYS A 276 10.83 -9.95 -22.21
CA LYS A 276 11.47 -11.02 -22.98
C LYS A 276 12.97 -10.95 -22.75
N LEU A 277 13.57 -12.05 -22.33
CA LEU A 277 15.01 -12.13 -22.19
C LEU A 277 15.67 -12.34 -23.57
N PRO A 278 16.85 -11.74 -23.83
CA PRO A 278 17.66 -12.10 -24.99
C PRO A 278 17.93 -13.61 -24.99
N PRO A 279 17.98 -14.23 -26.19
CA PRO A 279 18.12 -15.69 -26.32
C PRO A 279 19.31 -16.28 -25.55
N GLU A 280 20.44 -15.58 -25.54
CA GLU A 280 21.65 -15.99 -24.81
C GLU A 280 21.45 -16.09 -23.29
N PHE A 281 20.73 -15.14 -22.71
CA PHE A 281 20.39 -15.17 -21.29
C PHE A 281 19.36 -16.26 -20.98
N ALA A 282 18.36 -16.44 -21.85
CA ALA A 282 17.36 -17.50 -21.71
C ALA A 282 18.02 -18.88 -21.75
N GLN A 283 18.99 -19.12 -22.65
CA GLN A 283 19.76 -20.37 -22.73
C GLN A 283 20.58 -20.64 -21.47
N ARG A 284 21.28 -19.63 -20.92
CA ARG A 284 22.04 -19.74 -19.66
C ARG A 284 21.15 -20.12 -18.49
N ILE A 285 19.99 -19.48 -18.37
CA ILE A 285 19.02 -19.80 -17.30
C ILE A 285 18.47 -21.20 -17.50
N ALA A 286 18.10 -21.60 -18.72
CA ALA A 286 17.59 -22.94 -19.01
C ALA A 286 18.63 -24.04 -18.73
N ALA A 287 19.90 -23.81 -19.07
CA ALA A 287 20.99 -24.73 -18.78
C ALA A 287 21.18 -24.93 -17.26
N ARG A 288 21.08 -23.84 -16.48
CA ARG A 288 21.19 -23.88 -15.01
C ARG A 288 20.03 -24.60 -14.34
N LEU A 289 18.80 -24.43 -14.88
CA LEU A 289 17.60 -25.12 -14.37
C LEU A 289 17.58 -26.64 -14.72
N LYS A 290 18.31 -27.05 -15.75
CA LYS A 290 18.45 -28.48 -16.12
C LYS A 290 19.52 -29.20 -15.30
N GLY A 291 20.47 -28.47 -14.72
CA GLY A 291 21.57 -29.03 -13.91
C GLY A 291 21.34 -28.95 -12.40
N ALA A 292 20.15 -28.49 -11.94
CA ALA A 292 19.80 -28.37 -10.52
C ALA A 292 18.82 -29.47 -10.08
#